data_e6f87005d6ba3083c55399a7ff7d9568
#
_entry.id   e6f87005d6ba3083c55399a7ff7d9568
#
_cell.length_a   1.000
_cell.length_b   1.000
_cell.length_c   1.000
_cell.angle_alpha   90.00
_cell.angle_beta   90.00
_cell.angle_gamma   90.00
#
_symmetry.space_group_name_H-M   'P 1'
#
loop_
_entity.id
_entity.type
_entity.pdbx_description
1 polymer ?
#
loop_
_entity_poly.entity_id
_entity_poly.type
_entity_poly.pdbx_seq_one_letter_code
_entity_poly.pdbx_strand_id
1 'polypeptide(L)'
;MAAPANKTIGDLSGKWVMNKAQSGSLEPCLALQGVGWVTRKAVCLATMTLHVKQFVAPPSPPADPSAPAVTHIEIEQTGTGGIKGTTEKRCLDYMFRDHSDYLFGHVKGQTKWLTPAEISDEFLKAGWLEGEAEAGGPNGETHLISHVESYDRGWTATQIWGFKLVDGVRKHVRNVLVAKDGERVELQLVYDFIE
;
A
#
# COMPACT_ATOMS: atom_id res chain seq x y z
N MET A 1 8.59 -1.96 16.25
CA MET A 1 7.96 -0.94 17.16
C MET A 1 6.45 -0.93 16.91
N ALA A 2 5.64 -0.56 17.92
CA ALA A 2 4.20 -0.48 17.78
C ALA A 2 3.79 0.73 16.94
N ALA A 3 2.68 0.63 16.21
CA ALA A 3 2.02 1.79 15.64
C ALA A 3 1.32 2.58 16.78
N PRO A 4 1.53 3.92 16.89
CA PRO A 4 0.85 4.72 17.88
C PRO A 4 -0.68 4.64 17.76
N ALA A 5 -1.39 4.75 18.88
CA ALA A 5 -2.85 4.62 18.89
C ALA A 5 -3.56 5.73 18.09
N ASN A 6 -2.94 6.90 17.98
CA ASN A 6 -3.47 8.03 17.20
C ASN A 6 -3.17 7.93 15.69
N LYS A 7 -2.43 6.93 15.25
CA LYS A 7 -2.24 6.65 13.81
C LYS A 7 -3.30 5.66 13.35
N THR A 8 -4.14 6.11 12.43
CA THR A 8 -5.14 5.29 11.73
C THR A 8 -4.92 5.41 10.23
N ILE A 9 -5.73 4.75 9.42
CA ILE A 9 -5.69 4.97 7.96
C ILE A 9 -6.06 6.41 7.58
N GLY A 10 -6.65 7.19 8.48
CA GLY A 10 -6.96 8.62 8.31
C GLY A 10 -5.74 9.52 8.44
N ASP A 11 -4.67 9.06 9.11
CA ASP A 11 -3.38 9.74 9.18
C ASP A 11 -2.23 8.73 9.27
N LEU A 12 -1.70 8.37 8.12
CA LEU A 12 -0.49 7.54 7.99
C LEU A 12 0.79 8.37 7.90
N SER A 13 0.71 9.71 8.04
CA SER A 13 1.89 10.58 7.93
C SER A 13 2.95 10.20 8.94
N GLY A 14 4.21 10.21 8.50
CA GLY A 14 5.35 9.84 9.31
C GLY A 14 6.27 8.86 8.59
N LYS A 15 7.18 8.24 9.33
CA LYS A 15 8.11 7.26 8.80
C LYS A 15 7.80 5.85 9.29
N TRP A 16 7.73 4.94 8.35
CA TRP A 16 7.43 3.53 8.56
C TRP A 16 8.52 2.66 7.96
N VAL A 17 9.10 1.77 8.73
CA VAL A 17 10.09 0.82 8.22
C VAL A 17 9.48 -0.56 8.04
N MET A 18 9.72 -1.20 6.91
CA MET A 18 9.25 -2.56 6.65
C MET A 18 9.94 -3.54 7.61
N ASN A 19 9.15 -4.23 8.43
CA ASN A 19 9.62 -5.29 9.31
C ASN A 19 9.73 -6.59 8.52
N LYS A 20 10.92 -6.88 8.03
CA LYS A 20 11.18 -8.05 7.17
C LYS A 20 10.98 -9.38 7.91
N ALA A 21 11.21 -9.43 9.21
CA ALA A 21 11.04 -10.66 10.00
C ALA A 21 9.56 -11.04 10.17
N GLN A 22 8.66 -10.05 10.15
CA GLN A 22 7.21 -10.22 10.29
C GLN A 22 6.46 -10.11 8.96
N SER A 23 7.14 -9.71 7.88
CA SER A 23 6.58 -9.65 6.53
C SER A 23 6.82 -10.94 5.77
N GLY A 24 5.94 -11.25 4.83
CA GLY A 24 6.18 -12.30 3.84
C GLY A 24 7.28 -11.93 2.85
N SER A 25 7.73 -12.90 2.06
CA SER A 25 8.75 -12.67 1.03
C SER A 25 8.19 -11.87 -0.15
N LEU A 26 8.87 -10.78 -0.49
CA LEU A 26 8.56 -9.98 -1.69
C LEU A 26 8.89 -10.73 -3.00
N GLU A 27 9.80 -11.70 -2.93
CA GLU A 27 10.40 -12.33 -4.11
C GLU A 27 9.36 -12.96 -5.06
N PRO A 28 8.37 -13.77 -4.60
CA PRO A 28 7.36 -14.34 -5.49
C PRO A 28 6.48 -13.27 -6.17
N CYS A 29 6.08 -12.24 -5.44
CA CYS A 29 5.29 -11.13 -5.99
C CYS A 29 6.05 -10.40 -7.10
N LEU A 30 7.29 -10.00 -6.83
CA LEU A 30 8.14 -9.31 -7.80
C LEU A 30 8.45 -10.18 -9.02
N ALA A 31 8.57 -11.50 -8.84
CA ALA A 31 8.76 -12.45 -9.93
C ALA A 31 7.52 -12.49 -10.85
N LEU A 32 6.32 -12.63 -10.27
CA LEU A 32 5.06 -12.64 -11.02
C LEU A 32 4.83 -11.30 -11.76
N GLN A 33 5.26 -10.19 -11.17
CA GLN A 33 5.23 -8.86 -11.77
C GLN A 33 6.30 -8.65 -12.86
N GLY A 34 7.15 -9.66 -13.13
CA GLY A 34 8.15 -9.60 -14.19
C GLY A 34 9.37 -8.74 -13.87
N VAL A 35 9.67 -8.51 -12.60
CA VAL A 35 10.89 -7.80 -12.17
C VAL A 35 12.11 -8.70 -12.36
N GLY A 36 13.17 -8.18 -12.98
CA GLY A 36 14.39 -8.94 -13.27
C GLY A 36 15.08 -9.47 -12.02
N TRP A 37 15.72 -10.64 -12.11
CA TRP A 37 16.30 -11.37 -10.98
C TRP A 37 17.27 -10.54 -10.12
N VAL A 38 18.17 -9.78 -10.74
CA VAL A 38 19.15 -8.93 -10.02
C VAL A 38 18.43 -7.87 -9.20
N THR A 39 17.45 -7.20 -9.79
CA THR A 39 16.64 -6.16 -9.11
C THR A 39 15.84 -6.76 -7.97
N ARG A 40 15.23 -7.94 -8.16
CA ARG A 40 14.52 -8.64 -7.07
C ARG A 40 15.43 -8.93 -5.89
N LYS A 41 16.63 -9.44 -6.13
CA LYS A 41 17.60 -9.70 -5.05
C LYS A 41 18.00 -8.43 -4.32
N ALA A 42 18.25 -7.34 -5.03
CA ALA A 42 18.58 -6.04 -4.42
C ALA A 42 17.43 -5.52 -3.55
N VAL A 43 16.18 -5.55 -4.07
CA VAL A 43 14.99 -5.10 -3.32
C VAL A 43 14.75 -5.98 -2.09
N CYS A 44 14.87 -7.31 -2.21
CA CYS A 44 14.67 -8.23 -1.08
C CYS A 44 15.76 -8.09 0.01
N LEU A 45 16.98 -7.68 -0.34
CA LEU A 45 18.04 -7.44 0.63
C LEU A 45 17.88 -6.09 1.34
N ALA A 46 17.37 -5.06 0.67
CA ALA A 46 17.18 -3.75 1.25
C ALA A 46 16.09 -3.75 2.32
N THR A 47 16.28 -2.95 3.36
CA THR A 47 15.20 -2.58 4.28
C THR A 47 14.57 -1.29 3.77
N MET A 48 13.29 -1.34 3.45
CA MET A 48 12.56 -0.21 2.89
C MET A 48 11.95 0.65 3.99
N THR A 49 12.15 1.95 3.89
CA THR A 49 11.50 2.97 4.72
C THR A 49 10.54 3.77 3.86
N LEU A 50 9.31 3.93 4.34
CA LEU A 50 8.27 4.74 3.74
C LEU A 50 8.22 6.08 4.45
N HIS A 51 8.39 7.18 3.73
CA HIS A 51 8.13 8.53 4.19
C HIS A 51 6.75 8.91 3.67
N VAL A 52 5.77 8.91 4.56
CA VAL A 52 4.37 9.12 4.20
C VAL A 52 3.93 10.54 4.55
N LYS A 53 3.29 11.21 3.60
CA LYS A 53 2.61 12.47 3.77
C LYS A 53 1.16 12.31 3.32
N GLN A 54 0.22 12.51 4.25
CA GLN A 54 -1.22 12.45 3.97
C GLN A 54 -1.82 13.83 4.21
N PHE A 55 -2.65 14.29 3.27
CA PHE A 55 -3.24 15.64 3.31
C PHE A 55 -4.51 15.70 2.46
N VAL A 56 -5.30 16.76 2.67
CA VAL A 56 -6.51 17.03 1.89
C VAL A 56 -6.23 18.15 0.90
N ALA A 57 -6.58 17.95 -0.38
CA ALA A 57 -6.41 18.91 -1.46
C ALA A 57 -7.44 18.66 -2.58
N PRO A 58 -7.61 19.58 -3.53
CA PRO A 58 -8.38 19.30 -4.74
C PRO A 58 -7.89 18.03 -5.42
N PRO A 59 -8.78 17.23 -6.05
CA PRO A 59 -8.38 15.99 -6.70
C PRO A 59 -7.42 16.26 -7.87
N SER A 60 -6.52 15.29 -8.11
CA SER A 60 -5.60 15.36 -9.25
C SER A 60 -6.28 14.88 -10.54
N PRO A 61 -5.80 15.29 -11.73
CA PRO A 61 -6.27 14.72 -12.99
C PRO A 61 -6.29 13.17 -12.96
N PRO A 62 -7.25 12.51 -13.64
CA PRO A 62 -8.25 13.07 -14.58
C PRO A 62 -9.50 13.65 -13.93
N ALA A 63 -9.60 13.69 -12.58
CA ALA A 63 -10.73 14.32 -11.89
C ALA A 63 -10.78 15.84 -12.17
N ASP A 64 -12.00 16.41 -12.11
CA ASP A 64 -12.19 17.85 -12.20
C ASP A 64 -11.57 18.52 -10.95
N PRO A 65 -10.63 19.46 -11.10
CA PRO A 65 -10.00 20.16 -9.97
C PRO A 65 -10.98 21.02 -9.15
N SER A 66 -12.17 21.32 -9.68
CA SER A 66 -13.23 22.02 -8.96
C SER A 66 -14.11 21.09 -8.12
N ALA A 67 -13.95 19.77 -8.23
CA ALA A 67 -14.64 18.81 -7.40
C ALA A 67 -14.23 18.95 -5.91
N PRO A 68 -15.05 18.47 -4.96
CA PRO A 68 -14.69 18.51 -3.55
C PRO A 68 -13.31 17.96 -3.26
N ALA A 69 -12.59 18.59 -2.32
CA ALA A 69 -11.26 18.14 -1.91
C ALA A 69 -11.30 16.70 -1.37
N VAL A 70 -10.26 15.95 -1.69
CA VAL A 70 -10.10 14.54 -1.33
C VAL A 70 -8.78 14.33 -0.60
N THR A 71 -8.64 13.19 0.06
CA THR A 71 -7.38 12.81 0.69
C THR A 71 -6.36 12.36 -0.35
N HIS A 72 -5.14 12.87 -0.21
CA HIS A 72 -3.96 12.45 -0.94
C HIS A 72 -2.98 11.75 0.00
N ILE A 73 -2.28 10.75 -0.52
CA ILE A 73 -1.19 10.07 0.17
C ILE A 73 0.02 10.06 -0.77
N GLU A 74 1.08 10.75 -0.37
CA GLU A 74 2.39 10.71 -1.04
C GLU A 74 3.33 9.82 -0.22
N ILE A 75 4.00 8.88 -0.88
CA ILE A 75 4.92 7.94 -0.24
C ILE A 75 6.24 7.98 -1.00
N GLU A 76 7.28 8.47 -0.35
CA GLU A 76 8.64 8.33 -0.83
C GLU A 76 9.27 7.11 -0.19
N GLN A 77 9.81 6.21 -1.00
CA GLN A 77 10.47 5.00 -0.54
C GLN A 77 11.98 5.17 -0.58
N THR A 78 12.66 4.80 0.51
CA THR A 78 14.12 4.76 0.57
C THR A 78 14.58 3.40 1.08
N GLY A 79 15.61 2.84 0.46
CA GLY A 79 16.18 1.56 0.84
C GLY A 79 17.56 1.71 1.45
N THR A 80 17.94 0.81 2.36
CA THR A 80 19.33 0.69 2.84
C THR A 80 20.28 0.41 1.66
N GLY A 81 21.52 0.85 1.78
CA GLY A 81 22.51 0.68 0.71
C GLY A 81 22.38 1.66 -0.46
N GLY A 82 21.67 2.80 -0.26
CA GLY A 82 21.52 3.85 -1.28
C GLY A 82 20.50 3.52 -2.37
N ILE A 83 19.69 2.48 -2.19
CA ILE A 83 18.63 2.15 -3.13
C ILE A 83 17.55 3.23 -3.04
N LYS A 84 17.33 3.93 -4.15
CA LYS A 84 16.15 4.78 -4.31
C LYS A 84 14.97 3.88 -4.64
N GLY A 85 13.95 3.95 -3.80
CA GLY A 85 12.66 3.32 -4.07
C GLY A 85 11.81 4.13 -5.05
N THR A 86 10.59 3.73 -5.21
CA THR A 86 9.58 4.45 -6.01
C THR A 86 8.97 5.58 -5.20
N THR A 87 8.42 6.59 -5.89
CA THR A 87 7.53 7.60 -5.30
C THR A 87 6.12 7.29 -5.74
N GLU A 88 5.21 7.14 -4.78
CA GLU A 88 3.80 6.88 -5.03
C GLU A 88 2.98 8.12 -4.69
N LYS A 89 2.10 8.53 -5.59
CA LYS A 89 1.12 9.59 -5.34
C LYS A 89 -0.28 9.01 -5.52
N ARG A 90 -1.04 9.01 -4.44
CA ARG A 90 -2.37 8.44 -4.41
C ARG A 90 -3.40 9.51 -4.13
N CYS A 91 -4.53 9.44 -4.84
CA CYS A 91 -5.70 10.28 -4.66
C CYS A 91 -6.87 9.34 -4.32
N LEU A 92 -7.57 9.59 -3.22
CA LEU A 92 -8.58 8.66 -2.70
C LEU A 92 -9.97 8.94 -3.28
N ASP A 93 -10.07 8.99 -4.60
CA ASP A 93 -11.29 9.21 -5.37
C ASP A 93 -11.67 8.03 -6.28
N TYR A 94 -10.89 6.96 -6.22
CA TYR A 94 -11.07 5.72 -6.99
C TYR A 94 -11.03 5.92 -8.51
N MET A 95 -10.32 6.94 -8.97
CA MET A 95 -10.06 7.14 -10.40
C MET A 95 -8.68 6.59 -10.77
N PHE A 96 -8.60 5.88 -11.89
CA PHE A 96 -7.33 5.39 -12.41
C PHE A 96 -6.41 6.54 -12.81
N ARG A 97 -5.14 6.43 -12.41
CA ARG A 97 -4.04 7.33 -12.79
C ARG A 97 -2.85 6.53 -13.28
N ASP A 98 -2.29 7.00 -14.38
CA ASP A 98 -1.09 6.40 -14.94
C ASP A 98 0.12 6.72 -14.08
N HIS A 99 1.00 5.74 -13.98
CA HIS A 99 2.29 5.85 -13.32
C HIS A 99 3.32 5.02 -14.07
N SER A 100 4.56 5.50 -14.13
CA SER A 100 5.67 4.76 -14.72
C SER A 100 6.89 4.84 -13.81
N ASP A 101 7.51 3.72 -13.55
CA ASP A 101 8.76 3.64 -12.82
C ASP A 101 9.67 2.53 -13.37
N TYR A 102 10.92 2.51 -12.90
CA TYR A 102 11.92 1.55 -13.36
C TYR A 102 11.64 0.11 -12.91
N LEU A 103 10.86 -0.09 -11.86
CA LEU A 103 10.60 -1.38 -11.25
C LEU A 103 9.41 -2.10 -11.91
N PHE A 104 8.29 -1.38 -12.02
CA PHE A 104 7.01 -1.96 -12.47
C PHE A 104 6.67 -1.63 -13.93
N GLY A 105 7.37 -0.68 -14.56
CA GLY A 105 7.05 -0.20 -15.91
C GLY A 105 5.84 0.70 -15.90
N HIS A 106 5.03 0.64 -16.96
CA HIS A 106 3.83 1.45 -17.11
C HIS A 106 2.62 0.77 -16.49
N VAL A 107 2.01 1.42 -15.53
CA VAL A 107 0.86 0.92 -14.75
C VAL A 107 -0.20 1.99 -14.60
N LYS A 108 -1.43 1.59 -14.29
CA LYS A 108 -2.46 2.49 -13.78
C LYS A 108 -2.93 2.01 -12.41
N GLY A 109 -3.24 2.94 -11.53
CA GLY A 109 -3.67 2.63 -10.17
C GLY A 109 -4.81 3.51 -9.70
N GLN A 110 -5.62 2.98 -8.80
CA GLN A 110 -6.70 3.69 -8.13
C GLN A 110 -6.74 3.33 -6.64
N THR A 111 -7.21 4.26 -5.80
CA THR A 111 -7.23 4.10 -4.35
C THR A 111 -8.49 4.73 -3.78
N LYS A 112 -9.14 4.08 -2.82
CA LYS A 112 -10.27 4.64 -2.06
C LYS A 112 -10.27 4.16 -0.61
N TRP A 113 -11.09 4.79 0.18
CA TRP A 113 -11.53 4.29 1.47
C TRP A 113 -12.36 3.02 1.29
N LEU A 114 -12.30 2.11 2.28
CA LEU A 114 -12.99 0.83 2.21
C LEU A 114 -13.50 0.39 3.59
N THR A 115 -14.71 -0.14 3.62
CA THR A 115 -15.24 -0.82 4.80
C THR A 115 -14.90 -2.31 4.78
N PRO A 116 -14.85 -3.00 5.94
CA PRO A 116 -14.61 -4.45 5.99
C PRO A 116 -15.60 -5.27 5.16
N ALA A 117 -16.86 -4.82 5.07
CA ALA A 117 -17.92 -5.50 4.33
C ALA A 117 -17.68 -5.54 2.81
N GLU A 118 -16.92 -4.59 2.28
CA GLU A 118 -16.60 -4.51 0.84
C GLU A 118 -15.44 -5.43 0.44
N ILE A 119 -14.72 -6.04 1.39
CA ILE A 119 -13.60 -6.94 1.12
C ILE A 119 -14.13 -8.35 0.88
N SER A 120 -14.13 -8.79 -0.38
CA SER A 120 -14.64 -10.11 -0.77
C SER A 120 -13.60 -11.22 -0.73
N ASP A 121 -12.32 -10.90 -0.89
CA ASP A 121 -11.23 -11.87 -0.91
C ASP A 121 -10.82 -12.26 0.51
N GLU A 122 -10.80 -13.56 0.80
CA GLU A 122 -10.54 -14.11 2.14
C GLU A 122 -9.17 -13.72 2.71
N PHE A 123 -8.12 -13.75 1.88
CA PHE A 123 -6.79 -13.33 2.31
C PHE A 123 -6.71 -11.82 2.58
N LEU A 124 -7.28 -11.03 1.66
CA LEU A 124 -7.29 -9.57 1.81
C LEU A 124 -8.11 -9.12 3.02
N LYS A 125 -9.14 -9.88 3.40
CA LYS A 125 -10.03 -9.60 4.53
C LYS A 125 -9.47 -10.02 5.89
N ALA A 126 -8.51 -10.93 5.93
CA ALA A 126 -8.14 -11.62 7.17
C ALA A 126 -7.40 -10.74 8.19
N GLY A 127 -7.83 -10.82 9.46
CA GLY A 127 -7.06 -10.47 10.65
C GLY A 127 -6.92 -8.98 10.97
N TRP A 128 -7.77 -8.13 10.42
CA TRP A 128 -7.75 -6.69 10.68
C TRP A 128 -8.28 -6.33 12.07
N LEU A 129 -7.72 -5.27 12.64
CA LEU A 129 -8.36 -4.53 13.72
C LEU A 129 -9.48 -3.67 13.12
N GLU A 130 -10.64 -3.74 13.74
CA GLU A 130 -11.84 -3.04 13.31
C GLU A 130 -12.48 -2.33 14.52
N GLY A 131 -13.43 -1.43 14.25
CA GLY A 131 -14.13 -0.67 15.27
C GLY A 131 -13.74 0.80 15.28
N GLU A 132 -14.37 1.58 16.16
CA GLU A 132 -14.25 3.04 16.21
C GLU A 132 -12.82 3.55 16.41
N ALA A 133 -12.00 2.81 17.16
CA ALA A 133 -10.60 3.19 17.41
C ALA A 133 -9.72 3.13 16.15
N GLU A 134 -10.12 2.36 15.14
CA GLU A 134 -9.41 2.21 13.88
C GLU A 134 -10.04 3.04 12.75
N ALA A 135 -11.21 3.64 12.99
CA ALA A 135 -11.88 4.48 12.00
C ALA A 135 -11.00 5.69 11.64
N GLY A 136 -10.81 5.91 10.35
CA GLY A 136 -9.97 6.99 9.85
C GLY A 136 -10.51 7.62 8.57
N GLY A 137 -11.40 6.94 7.86
CA GLY A 137 -12.08 7.46 6.69
C GLY A 137 -13.22 8.42 7.04
N PRO A 138 -13.68 9.23 6.08
CA PRO A 138 -14.69 10.26 6.28
C PRO A 138 -16.06 9.73 6.72
N ASN A 139 -16.36 8.46 6.48
CA ASN A 139 -17.61 7.80 6.89
C ASN A 139 -17.35 6.66 7.89
N GLY A 140 -16.21 6.66 8.58
CA GLY A 140 -15.83 5.64 9.55
C GLY A 140 -15.15 4.40 8.92
N GLU A 141 -14.70 4.48 7.68
CA GLU A 141 -13.95 3.40 7.05
C GLU A 141 -12.66 3.12 7.85
N THR A 142 -12.32 1.83 7.96
CA THR A 142 -11.15 1.35 8.70
C THR A 142 -10.02 0.87 7.78
N HIS A 143 -10.24 0.89 6.46
CA HIS A 143 -9.29 0.40 5.46
C HIS A 143 -9.15 1.34 4.27
N LEU A 144 -8.05 1.14 3.53
CA LEU A 144 -7.85 1.62 2.17
C LEU A 144 -7.71 0.43 1.23
N ILE A 145 -8.29 0.53 0.03
CA ILE A 145 -7.95 -0.35 -1.08
C ILE A 145 -7.11 0.42 -2.10
N SER A 146 -6.05 -0.21 -2.56
CA SER A 146 -5.27 0.22 -3.70
C SER A 146 -5.25 -0.90 -4.74
N HIS A 147 -5.68 -0.59 -5.96
CA HIS A 147 -5.67 -1.52 -7.08
C HIS A 147 -4.82 -0.97 -8.20
N VAL A 148 -3.93 -1.80 -8.75
CA VAL A 148 -2.98 -1.46 -9.81
C VAL A 148 -3.05 -2.49 -10.91
N GLU A 149 -3.03 -2.06 -12.17
CA GLU A 149 -2.98 -2.89 -13.36
C GLU A 149 -1.76 -2.51 -14.21
N SER A 150 -1.01 -3.51 -14.67
CA SER A 150 0.14 -3.30 -15.56
C SER A 150 -0.29 -3.32 -17.02
N TYR A 151 0.05 -2.26 -17.76
CA TYR A 151 -0.14 -2.21 -19.21
C TYR A 151 0.84 -3.14 -19.95
N ASP A 152 2.08 -3.19 -19.46
CA ASP A 152 3.16 -3.84 -20.19
C ASP A 152 3.26 -5.33 -19.93
N ARG A 153 2.85 -5.77 -18.71
CA ARG A 153 3.14 -7.13 -18.24
C ARG A 153 1.91 -7.94 -17.83
N GLY A 154 0.71 -7.34 -17.89
CA GLY A 154 -0.57 -8.01 -17.69
C GLY A 154 -0.86 -8.53 -16.26
N TRP A 155 -0.11 -8.11 -15.24
CA TRP A 155 -0.41 -8.42 -13.85
C TRP A 155 -1.33 -7.36 -13.23
N THR A 156 -2.03 -7.79 -12.20
CA THR A 156 -2.77 -6.89 -11.30
C THR A 156 -2.25 -7.03 -9.88
N ALA A 157 -2.35 -5.97 -9.08
CA ALA A 157 -2.05 -6.00 -7.67
C ALA A 157 -3.13 -5.26 -6.89
N THR A 158 -3.76 -5.96 -5.94
CA THR A 158 -4.73 -5.38 -5.01
C THR A 158 -4.15 -5.40 -3.61
N GLN A 159 -4.22 -4.28 -2.92
CA GLN A 159 -3.73 -4.15 -1.56
C GLN A 159 -4.86 -3.63 -0.67
N ILE A 160 -5.01 -4.22 0.50
CA ILE A 160 -5.78 -3.64 1.61
C ILE A 160 -4.81 -3.15 2.67
N TRP A 161 -4.99 -1.91 3.11
CA TRP A 161 -4.18 -1.28 4.15
C TRP A 161 -5.02 -1.08 5.40
N GLY A 162 -4.42 -1.32 6.54
CA GLY A 162 -5.06 -1.17 7.84
C GLY A 162 -4.09 -1.47 8.97
N PHE A 163 -4.65 -1.84 10.11
CA PHE A 163 -3.86 -2.20 11.29
C PHE A 163 -4.22 -3.61 11.75
N LYS A 164 -3.22 -4.33 12.28
CA LYS A 164 -3.37 -5.67 12.85
C LYS A 164 -2.58 -5.79 14.15
N LEU A 165 -2.94 -6.77 14.97
CA LEU A 165 -2.05 -7.28 16.00
C LEU A 165 -1.13 -8.33 15.38
N VAL A 166 0.16 -8.03 15.33
CA VAL A 166 1.21 -8.96 14.89
C VAL A 166 2.06 -9.27 16.11
N ASP A 167 2.08 -10.53 16.54
CA ASP A 167 2.69 -10.97 17.81
C ASP A 167 2.22 -10.14 19.02
N GLY A 168 0.93 -9.82 19.06
CA GLY A 168 0.31 -9.02 20.13
C GLY A 168 0.61 -7.51 20.07
N VAL A 169 1.31 -7.02 19.04
CA VAL A 169 1.69 -5.61 18.88
C VAL A 169 0.93 -5.01 17.69
N ARG A 170 0.30 -3.83 17.90
CA ARG A 170 -0.40 -3.11 16.84
C ARG A 170 0.59 -2.61 15.79
N LYS A 171 0.37 -2.97 14.53
CA LYS A 171 1.21 -2.65 13.37
C LYS A 171 0.36 -2.09 12.22
N HIS A 172 0.95 -1.21 11.42
CA HIS A 172 0.41 -0.94 10.08
C HIS A 172 0.74 -2.12 9.18
N VAL A 173 -0.27 -2.63 8.47
CA VAL A 173 -0.14 -3.82 7.63
C VAL A 173 -0.76 -3.54 6.27
N ARG A 174 -0.17 -4.12 5.23
CA ARG A 174 -0.77 -4.22 3.90
C ARG A 174 -0.87 -5.69 3.52
N ASN A 175 -2.08 -6.18 3.28
CA ASN A 175 -2.29 -7.44 2.60
C ASN A 175 -2.27 -7.17 1.10
N VAL A 176 -1.43 -7.85 0.37
CA VAL A 176 -1.18 -7.66 -1.07
C VAL A 176 -1.47 -8.95 -1.81
N LEU A 177 -2.31 -8.86 -2.82
CA LEU A 177 -2.62 -9.94 -3.75
C LEU A 177 -2.13 -9.53 -5.13
N VAL A 178 -1.18 -10.27 -5.68
CA VAL A 178 -0.74 -10.13 -7.07
C VAL A 178 -1.29 -11.29 -7.89
N ALA A 179 -1.86 -10.99 -9.05
CA ALA A 179 -2.42 -12.00 -9.96
C ALA A 179 -1.97 -11.76 -11.40
N LYS A 180 -1.73 -12.86 -12.13
CA LYS A 180 -1.40 -12.85 -13.54
C LYS A 180 -1.65 -14.22 -14.17
N ASP A 181 -2.34 -14.27 -15.31
CA ASP A 181 -2.54 -15.49 -16.12
C ASP A 181 -3.06 -16.72 -15.31
N GLY A 182 -3.93 -16.46 -14.32
CA GLY A 182 -4.45 -17.48 -13.42
C GLY A 182 -3.56 -17.83 -12.23
N GLU A 183 -2.32 -17.35 -12.19
CA GLU A 183 -1.45 -17.44 -11.01
C GLU A 183 -1.81 -16.36 -9.99
N ARG A 184 -1.61 -16.68 -8.71
CA ARG A 184 -1.92 -15.82 -7.57
C ARG A 184 -0.83 -15.91 -6.52
N VAL A 185 -0.35 -14.76 -6.05
CA VAL A 185 0.61 -14.65 -4.94
C VAL A 185 0.06 -13.72 -3.88
N GLU A 186 0.02 -14.20 -2.64
CA GLU A 186 -0.41 -13.49 -1.45
C GLU A 186 0.79 -13.05 -0.63
N LEU A 187 0.77 -11.82 -0.14
CA LEU A 187 1.86 -11.23 0.63
C LEU A 187 1.32 -10.31 1.71
N GLN A 188 1.72 -10.53 2.96
CA GLN A 188 1.51 -9.58 4.04
C GLN A 188 2.78 -8.76 4.26
N LEU A 189 2.66 -7.43 4.22
CA LEU A 189 3.72 -6.49 4.57
C LEU A 189 3.41 -5.85 5.92
N VAL A 190 4.37 -5.88 6.82
CA VAL A 190 4.26 -5.35 8.18
C VAL A 190 5.22 -4.18 8.33
N TYR A 191 4.74 -3.09 8.93
CA TYR A 191 5.51 -1.87 9.11
C TYR A 191 5.59 -1.46 10.57
N ASP A 192 6.79 -1.11 10.99
CA ASP A 192 7.08 -0.48 12.28
C ASP A 192 7.06 1.05 12.11
N PHE A 193 6.39 1.75 13.03
CA PHE A 193 6.41 3.21 13.08
C PHE A 193 7.73 3.68 13.68
N ILE A 194 8.36 4.68 13.05
CA ILE A 194 9.63 5.25 13.55
C ILE A 194 9.39 6.66 14.10
N GLU A 195 8.75 7.52 13.31
CA GLU A 195 8.47 8.93 13.67
C GLU A 195 7.38 9.56 12.78
#